data_f2b4fddf98eab31218ae539ceb9105f3
#
_entry.id   f2b4fddf98eab31218ae539ceb9105f3
#
_cell.length_a   1.000
_cell.length_b   1.000
_cell.length_c   1.000
_cell.angle_alpha   90.00
_cell.angle_beta   90.00
_cell.angle_gamma   90.00
#
_symmetry.space_group_name_H-M   'P 1'
#
loop_
_entity.id
_entity.type
_entity.pdbx_description
1 polymer ?
#
loop_
_entity_poly.entity_id
_entity_poly.type
_entity_poly.pdbx_seq_one_letter_code
_entity_poly.pdbx_strand_id
1 'polypeptide(L)'
;MNPLRIRFALTLCVLIASIAAACAPSLPPTSTPPSLPPEVSPTVAPTQMPITLVDAAGQTVELKGPPSRVVLVGRAPYMGLHLLYLFPSAWDKLVGLEQKGPTPDDFLPYVDPNWSRKSILAAGPNAEQIAALKPDLVLMKGFLVDGLSKTLAEVKIPSLYLALETPEQFYQDVTNMGKVLGEPQRAEQIVSYYQERLERIKQRTADISEDQKPRVLLLEYTDRGGSLAVKVPARSWMQTIEVQLAGGHPLWFEQATQTDGWTVTNLEQVALWNPDKIFLVITYTMNARTIVARLKEDPLWSKLKAVQNNELYAFPADLYGWDNADPRWILGVNWLATRMYPERFSDIDMNAEIYQLFGLFGMDKAAVDEHIMPVVQMDVH
;
A
#
# COMPACT_ATOMS: atom_id res chain seq x y z
N MET A 1 20.32 15.80 -53.52
CA MET A 1 21.53 15.52 -54.33
C MET A 1 22.17 14.30 -53.74
N ASN A 2 22.15 13.21 -54.52
CA ASN A 2 22.88 11.95 -54.47
C ASN A 2 24.36 12.19 -54.77
N PRO A 3 25.29 11.19 -54.77
CA PRO A 3 25.35 9.83 -54.23
C PRO A 3 26.81 9.41 -53.78
N LEU A 4 27.08 8.16 -53.42
CA LEU A 4 28.04 7.16 -53.99
C LEU A 4 28.38 6.12 -52.86
N ARG A 5 28.01 4.85 -52.97
CA ARG A 5 28.52 3.66 -53.71
C ARG A 5 30.07 3.45 -53.59
N ILE A 6 30.42 2.19 -53.20
CA ILE A 6 31.46 1.26 -53.74
C ILE A 6 31.69 0.17 -52.66
N ARG A 7 31.31 -1.12 -52.76
CA ARG A 7 31.74 -2.30 -53.54
C ARG A 7 33.22 -2.68 -53.35
N PHE A 8 33.47 -3.95 -52.92
CA PHE A 8 34.32 -5.03 -53.47
C PHE A 8 34.51 -6.08 -52.39
N ALA A 9 34.17 -7.33 -52.49
CA ALA A 9 34.39 -8.45 -53.40
C ALA A 9 35.56 -9.39 -52.95
N LEU A 10 35.13 -10.63 -52.69
CA LEU A 10 35.77 -11.96 -52.88
C LEU A 10 37.30 -12.09 -52.86
N THR A 11 37.79 -13.12 -52.13
CA THR A 11 38.68 -14.14 -52.78
C THR A 11 38.60 -15.47 -52.03
N LEU A 12 38.34 -16.51 -52.78
CA LEU A 12 38.32 -17.95 -52.56
C LEU A 12 39.73 -18.51 -52.72
N CYS A 13 40.21 -19.40 -51.85
CA CYS A 13 41.32 -20.30 -52.16
C CYS A 13 41.06 -21.71 -51.63
N VAL A 14 40.83 -22.60 -52.58
CA VAL A 14 40.83 -24.07 -52.48
C VAL A 14 42.26 -24.58 -52.47
N LEU A 15 42.61 -25.53 -51.59
CA LEU A 15 43.75 -26.40 -51.77
C LEU A 15 43.40 -27.86 -51.44
N ILE A 16 43.39 -28.68 -52.46
CA ILE A 16 43.23 -30.14 -52.46
C ILE A 16 44.62 -30.76 -52.22
N ALA A 17 44.70 -31.68 -51.29
CA ALA A 17 45.83 -32.65 -51.28
C ALA A 17 45.28 -34.04 -50.99
N SER A 18 45.34 -34.88 -51.98
CA SER A 18 45.05 -36.32 -51.99
C SER A 18 46.31 -37.10 -51.59
N ILE A 19 46.20 -38.09 -50.68
CA ILE A 19 47.18 -39.20 -50.61
C ILE A 19 46.43 -40.50 -50.29
N ALA A 20 46.83 -41.52 -50.97
CA ALA A 20 46.25 -42.83 -51.18
C ALA A 20 46.35 -43.84 -50.02
N ALA A 21 45.37 -44.65 -49.91
CA ALA A 21 45.27 -46.10 -49.68
C ALA A 21 46.34 -46.91 -48.93
N ALA A 22 45.88 -47.63 -47.90
CA ALA A 22 46.30 -48.97 -47.59
C ALA A 22 45.13 -49.77 -47.01
N CYS A 23 44.71 -50.83 -47.67
CA CYS A 23 43.69 -51.80 -47.25
C CYS A 23 44.28 -52.74 -46.18
N ALA A 24 43.55 -52.89 -45.08
CA ALA A 24 43.62 -54.03 -44.18
C ALA A 24 42.16 -54.49 -43.83
N PRO A 25 41.87 -55.79 -43.78
CA PRO A 25 40.48 -56.27 -43.55
C PRO A 25 40.11 -56.08 -42.13
N SER A 26 38.99 -55.36 -41.93
CA SER A 26 38.36 -55.12 -40.63
C SER A 26 37.45 -56.31 -40.26
N LEU A 27 37.63 -56.79 -39.03
CA LEU A 27 36.65 -57.67 -38.34
C LEU A 27 35.32 -56.96 -38.09
N PRO A 28 34.18 -57.65 -38.10
CA PRO A 28 32.89 -57.01 -37.88
C PRO A 28 32.81 -56.49 -36.45
N PRO A 29 32.20 -55.28 -36.23
CA PRO A 29 32.02 -54.75 -34.90
C PRO A 29 30.98 -55.59 -34.12
N THR A 30 31.36 -55.97 -32.91
CA THR A 30 30.48 -56.51 -31.90
C THR A 30 29.45 -55.46 -31.55
N SER A 31 28.16 -55.76 -31.83
CA SER A 31 27.05 -54.87 -31.45
C SER A 31 26.93 -54.82 -29.95
N THR A 32 27.32 -53.67 -29.34
CA THR A 32 26.97 -53.34 -27.98
C THR A 32 25.44 -53.07 -27.92
N PRO A 33 24.71 -53.67 -27.00
CA PRO A 33 23.29 -53.38 -26.87
C PRO A 33 23.12 -51.88 -26.52
N PRO A 34 22.06 -51.22 -27.01
CA PRO A 34 21.80 -49.82 -26.69
C PRO A 34 21.61 -49.67 -25.18
N SER A 35 22.41 -48.79 -24.56
CA SER A 35 22.17 -48.38 -23.17
C SER A 35 20.82 -47.70 -23.09
N LEU A 36 19.94 -48.23 -22.21
CA LEU A 36 18.69 -47.60 -21.87
C LEU A 36 18.95 -46.15 -21.43
N PRO A 37 18.12 -45.17 -21.84
CA PRO A 37 18.23 -43.80 -21.32
C PRO A 37 18.12 -43.85 -19.80
N PRO A 38 18.85 -43.00 -19.05
CA PRO A 38 18.71 -42.93 -17.61
C PRO A 38 17.25 -42.64 -17.27
N GLU A 39 16.66 -43.52 -16.45
CA GLU A 39 15.33 -43.34 -15.89
C GLU A 39 15.31 -42.01 -15.15
N VAL A 40 14.63 -41.01 -15.71
CA VAL A 40 14.45 -39.71 -15.07
C VAL A 40 13.57 -39.96 -13.86
N SER A 41 14.19 -40.08 -12.68
CA SER A 41 13.46 -40.09 -11.43
C SER A 41 12.47 -38.92 -11.42
N PRO A 42 11.20 -39.11 -11.13
CA PRO A 42 10.27 -38.00 -11.04
C PRO A 42 10.80 -37.01 -10.01
N THR A 43 11.11 -35.80 -10.45
CA THR A 43 11.41 -34.68 -9.55
C THR A 43 10.20 -34.50 -8.67
N VAL A 44 10.30 -34.94 -7.42
CA VAL A 44 9.24 -34.72 -6.41
C VAL A 44 9.12 -33.19 -6.29
N ALA A 45 8.00 -32.66 -6.77
CA ALA A 45 7.70 -31.24 -6.55
C ALA A 45 7.78 -30.97 -5.04
N PRO A 46 8.42 -29.86 -4.62
CA PRO A 46 8.53 -29.55 -3.20
C PRO A 46 7.13 -29.57 -2.59
N THR A 47 6.92 -30.41 -1.60
CA THR A 47 5.67 -30.49 -0.85
C THR A 47 5.49 -29.15 -0.15
N GLN A 48 4.63 -28.29 -0.67
CA GLN A 48 4.29 -27.03 -0.06
C GLN A 48 3.62 -27.33 1.30
N MET A 49 4.16 -26.74 2.38
CA MET A 49 3.54 -26.92 3.69
C MET A 49 2.23 -26.13 3.76
N PRO A 50 1.15 -26.73 4.29
CA PRO A 50 -0.09 -26.00 4.53
C PRO A 50 0.13 -24.80 5.44
N ILE A 51 -0.56 -23.69 5.15
CA ILE A 51 -0.52 -22.46 5.92
C ILE A 51 -1.85 -22.37 6.67
N THR A 52 -1.79 -22.21 7.98
CA THR A 52 -2.97 -21.95 8.83
C THR A 52 -2.73 -20.65 9.61
N LEU A 53 -3.68 -19.75 9.58
CA LEU A 53 -3.65 -18.49 10.31
C LEU A 53 -5.05 -18.00 10.69
N VAL A 54 -5.13 -17.05 11.60
CA VAL A 54 -6.36 -16.34 11.94
C VAL A 54 -6.31 -14.95 11.29
N ASP A 55 -7.35 -14.60 10.57
CA ASP A 55 -7.46 -13.33 9.87
C ASP A 55 -8.05 -12.19 10.76
N ALA A 56 -8.19 -11.01 10.22
CA ALA A 56 -8.72 -9.84 10.94
C ALA A 56 -10.20 -9.95 11.32
N ALA A 57 -10.95 -10.88 10.73
CA ALA A 57 -12.33 -11.20 11.10
C ALA A 57 -12.41 -12.31 12.17
N GLY A 58 -11.26 -12.82 12.66
CA GLY A 58 -11.19 -13.94 13.60
C GLY A 58 -11.46 -15.30 12.95
N GLN A 59 -11.43 -15.40 11.63
CA GLN A 59 -11.65 -16.65 10.91
C GLN A 59 -10.33 -17.41 10.71
N THR A 60 -10.41 -18.74 10.87
CA THR A 60 -9.26 -19.59 10.51
C THR A 60 -9.22 -19.75 8.99
N VAL A 61 -8.11 -19.33 8.41
CA VAL A 61 -7.83 -19.47 6.96
C VAL A 61 -6.80 -20.58 6.76
N GLU A 62 -7.13 -21.53 5.90
CA GLU A 62 -6.26 -22.66 5.55
C GLU A 62 -5.92 -22.60 4.06
N LEU A 63 -4.63 -22.56 3.75
CA LEU A 63 -4.11 -22.61 2.38
C LEU A 63 -3.24 -23.87 2.20
N LYS A 64 -3.26 -24.46 1.01
CA LYS A 64 -2.42 -25.61 0.68
C LYS A 64 -0.92 -25.28 0.57
N GLY A 65 -0.62 -24.01 0.48
CA GLY A 65 0.72 -23.40 0.35
C GLY A 65 0.59 -21.94 -0.07
N PRO A 66 1.70 -21.24 -0.34
CA PRO A 66 1.66 -19.86 -0.83
C PRO A 66 0.81 -19.72 -2.10
N PRO A 67 -0.10 -18.73 -2.16
CA PRO A 67 -0.96 -18.54 -3.32
C PRO A 67 -0.15 -18.13 -4.55
N SER A 68 -0.66 -18.48 -5.71
CA SER A 68 -0.14 -18.10 -7.01
C SER A 68 -1.04 -17.08 -7.73
N ARG A 69 -2.30 -16.99 -7.33
CA ARG A 69 -3.31 -16.14 -7.97
C ARG A 69 -4.18 -15.46 -6.92
N VAL A 70 -3.87 -14.20 -6.68
CA VAL A 70 -4.55 -13.37 -5.68
C VAL A 70 -5.52 -12.42 -6.37
N VAL A 71 -6.74 -12.31 -5.84
CA VAL A 71 -7.70 -11.26 -6.21
C VAL A 71 -7.99 -10.42 -4.98
N LEU A 72 -8.05 -9.10 -5.13
CA LEU A 72 -8.32 -8.18 -4.05
C LEU A 72 -9.65 -7.46 -4.30
N VAL A 73 -10.56 -7.52 -3.33
CA VAL A 73 -11.92 -6.95 -3.43
C VAL A 73 -12.35 -6.35 -2.10
N GLY A 74 -13.51 -5.70 -2.08
CA GLY A 74 -14.17 -5.21 -0.88
C GLY A 74 -14.10 -3.71 -0.71
N ARG A 75 -14.43 -3.23 0.50
CA ARG A 75 -14.42 -1.80 0.80
C ARG A 75 -12.98 -1.27 0.86
N ALA A 76 -12.73 -0.15 0.18
CA ALA A 76 -11.41 0.49 0.11
C ALA A 76 -10.27 -0.48 -0.30
N PRO A 77 -10.38 -1.14 -1.47
CA PRO A 77 -9.44 -2.19 -1.88
C PRO A 77 -8.00 -1.68 -2.01
N TYR A 78 -7.79 -0.38 -2.30
CA TYR A 78 -6.46 0.21 -2.42
C TYR A 78 -5.61 0.11 -1.15
N MET A 79 -6.23 0.16 0.05
CA MET A 79 -5.50 0.00 1.31
C MET A 79 -4.85 -1.38 1.42
N GLY A 80 -5.61 -2.43 1.10
CA GLY A 80 -5.08 -3.80 1.05
C GLY A 80 -4.12 -4.02 -0.12
N LEU A 81 -4.32 -3.31 -1.23
CA LEU A 81 -3.44 -3.35 -2.39
C LEU A 81 -2.05 -2.80 -2.04
N HIS A 82 -1.98 -1.63 -1.42
CA HIS A 82 -0.71 -1.04 -1.01
C HIS A 82 -0.01 -1.92 0.05
N LEU A 83 -0.75 -2.52 1.00
CA LEU A 83 -0.14 -3.49 1.91
C LEU A 83 0.46 -4.69 1.16
N LEU A 84 -0.28 -5.26 0.19
CA LEU A 84 0.21 -6.38 -0.62
C LEU A 84 1.50 -6.02 -1.37
N TYR A 85 1.59 -4.79 -1.87
CA TYR A 85 2.74 -4.32 -2.65
C TYR A 85 3.99 -4.02 -1.82
N LEU A 86 3.93 -4.02 -0.48
CA LEU A 86 5.11 -4.07 0.38
C LEU A 86 5.90 -5.38 0.22
N PHE A 87 5.33 -6.37 -0.45
CA PHE A 87 5.92 -7.66 -0.76
C PHE A 87 6.13 -7.82 -2.28
N PRO A 88 7.33 -7.57 -2.81
CA PRO A 88 7.57 -7.62 -4.26
C PRO A 88 7.19 -8.94 -4.93
N SER A 89 7.33 -10.07 -4.23
CA SER A 89 6.91 -11.37 -4.77
C SER A 89 5.40 -11.49 -5.03
N ALA A 90 4.59 -10.60 -4.45
CA ALA A 90 3.14 -10.59 -4.63
C ALA A 90 2.70 -9.91 -5.93
N TRP A 91 3.57 -9.11 -6.57
CA TRP A 91 3.21 -8.35 -7.77
C TRP A 91 2.74 -9.25 -8.91
N ASP A 92 3.47 -10.34 -9.17
CA ASP A 92 3.10 -11.31 -10.20
C ASP A 92 1.90 -12.19 -9.80
N LYS A 93 1.61 -12.27 -8.50
CA LYS A 93 0.51 -13.11 -7.97
C LYS A 93 -0.84 -12.38 -8.03
N LEU A 94 -0.87 -11.05 -7.96
CA LEU A 94 -2.11 -10.28 -8.11
C LEU A 94 -2.62 -10.39 -9.56
N VAL A 95 -3.78 -11.04 -9.75
CA VAL A 95 -4.38 -11.23 -11.09
C VAL A 95 -5.59 -10.35 -11.32
N GLY A 96 -6.17 -9.79 -10.27
CA GLY A 96 -7.32 -8.90 -10.39
C GLY A 96 -7.61 -8.13 -9.11
N LEU A 97 -8.24 -6.97 -9.27
CA LEU A 97 -8.68 -6.12 -8.16
C LEU A 97 -10.00 -5.44 -8.48
N GLU A 98 -10.76 -5.14 -7.43
CA GLU A 98 -11.98 -4.35 -7.53
C GLU A 98 -11.65 -2.87 -7.69
N GLN A 99 -12.22 -2.25 -8.70
CA GLN A 99 -12.19 -0.80 -8.86
C GLN A 99 -13.36 -0.16 -8.12
N LYS A 100 -13.07 0.77 -7.24
CA LYS A 100 -14.09 1.53 -6.50
C LYS A 100 -13.88 3.03 -6.70
N GLY A 101 -14.75 3.63 -7.48
CA GLY A 101 -14.67 5.06 -7.82
C GLY A 101 -13.63 5.40 -8.90
N PRO A 102 -13.43 6.70 -9.20
CA PRO A 102 -12.33 7.13 -10.05
C PRO A 102 -11.01 6.73 -9.37
N THR A 103 -10.16 6.02 -10.10
CA THR A 103 -8.80 5.72 -9.65
C THR A 103 -8.02 7.03 -9.61
N PRO A 104 -7.47 7.44 -8.45
CA PRO A 104 -6.38 8.39 -8.47
C PRO A 104 -5.21 7.78 -9.24
N ASP A 105 -4.36 8.62 -9.80
CA ASP A 105 -3.07 8.16 -10.28
C ASP A 105 -2.39 7.39 -9.14
N ASP A 106 -1.76 6.26 -9.45
CA ASP A 106 -1.11 5.40 -8.47
C ASP A 106 0.36 5.19 -8.87
N PHE A 107 1.21 4.91 -7.88
CA PHE A 107 2.62 4.60 -8.10
C PHE A 107 2.85 3.14 -8.53
N LEU A 108 1.88 2.26 -8.32
CA LEU A 108 2.02 0.82 -8.58
C LEU A 108 2.42 0.48 -10.02
N PRO A 109 1.95 1.20 -11.06
CA PRO A 109 2.43 0.99 -12.42
C PRO A 109 3.94 1.20 -12.61
N TYR A 110 4.59 1.98 -11.73
CA TYR A 110 6.02 2.26 -11.81
C TYR A 110 6.88 1.18 -11.14
N VAL A 111 6.30 0.38 -10.24
CA VAL A 111 7.00 -0.72 -9.55
C VAL A 111 6.66 -2.08 -10.14
N ASP A 112 5.46 -2.26 -10.71
CA ASP A 112 4.99 -3.53 -11.26
C ASP A 112 4.95 -3.51 -12.80
N PRO A 113 5.91 -4.16 -13.47
CA PRO A 113 5.93 -4.23 -14.93
C PRO A 113 4.69 -4.93 -15.53
N ASN A 114 3.99 -5.74 -14.74
CA ASN A 114 2.80 -6.48 -15.14
C ASN A 114 1.48 -5.80 -14.73
N TRP A 115 1.53 -4.55 -14.25
CA TRP A 115 0.35 -3.82 -13.79
C TRP A 115 -0.78 -3.80 -14.83
N SER A 116 -0.47 -3.51 -16.09
CA SER A 116 -1.46 -3.45 -17.17
C SER A 116 -2.14 -4.78 -17.51
N ARG A 117 -1.63 -5.90 -16.98
CA ARG A 117 -2.21 -7.24 -17.18
C ARG A 117 -3.21 -7.62 -16.09
N LYS A 118 -3.34 -6.82 -15.02
CA LYS A 118 -4.28 -7.08 -13.94
C LYS A 118 -5.71 -6.85 -14.42
N SER A 119 -6.61 -7.74 -14.05
CA SER A 119 -8.04 -7.58 -14.36
C SER A 119 -8.68 -6.59 -13.40
N ILE A 120 -9.34 -5.58 -13.92
CA ILE A 120 -10.10 -4.63 -13.12
C ILE A 120 -11.55 -5.08 -13.08
N LEU A 121 -12.02 -5.46 -11.89
CA LEU A 121 -13.42 -5.83 -11.63
C LEU A 121 -14.23 -4.57 -11.30
N ALA A 122 -15.44 -4.47 -11.83
CA ALA A 122 -16.36 -3.40 -11.45
C ALA A 122 -16.69 -3.48 -9.95
N ALA A 123 -17.11 -2.36 -9.36
CA ALA A 123 -17.47 -2.30 -7.93
C ALA A 123 -18.57 -3.29 -7.56
N GLY A 124 -18.38 -4.02 -6.45
CA GLY A 124 -19.29 -5.04 -5.96
C GLY A 124 -19.29 -6.33 -6.77
N PRO A 125 -18.12 -6.92 -7.12
CA PRO A 125 -18.08 -8.14 -7.90
C PRO A 125 -18.68 -9.30 -7.12
N ASN A 126 -19.42 -10.16 -7.79
CA ASN A 126 -19.95 -11.39 -7.21
C ASN A 126 -18.92 -12.53 -7.26
N ALA A 127 -19.22 -13.64 -6.57
CA ALA A 127 -18.33 -14.81 -6.49
C ALA A 127 -18.01 -15.42 -7.86
N GLU A 128 -18.94 -15.38 -8.83
CA GLU A 128 -18.74 -15.92 -10.18
C GLU A 128 -17.73 -15.08 -10.97
N GLN A 129 -17.84 -13.76 -10.89
CA GLN A 129 -16.90 -12.83 -11.52
C GLN A 129 -15.48 -13.00 -10.96
N ILE A 130 -15.36 -13.19 -9.64
CA ILE A 130 -14.09 -13.46 -8.97
C ILE A 130 -13.54 -14.84 -9.39
N ALA A 131 -14.38 -15.88 -9.36
CA ALA A 131 -14.00 -17.24 -9.73
C ALA A 131 -13.53 -17.36 -11.19
N ALA A 132 -14.04 -16.52 -12.09
CA ALA A 132 -13.59 -16.46 -13.49
C ALA A 132 -12.09 -16.12 -13.63
N LEU A 133 -11.52 -15.41 -12.65
CA LEU A 133 -10.09 -15.14 -12.57
C LEU A 133 -9.27 -16.30 -11.99
N LYS A 134 -9.93 -17.37 -11.55
CA LYS A 134 -9.33 -18.59 -10.96
C LYS A 134 -8.35 -18.27 -9.82
N PRO A 135 -8.73 -17.46 -8.82
CA PRO A 135 -7.86 -17.19 -7.69
C PRO A 135 -7.73 -18.42 -6.78
N ASP A 136 -6.59 -18.53 -6.13
CA ASP A 136 -6.36 -19.45 -5.01
C ASP A 136 -6.37 -18.73 -3.65
N LEU A 137 -6.49 -17.38 -3.67
CA LEU A 137 -6.76 -16.56 -2.49
C LEU A 137 -7.49 -15.28 -2.90
N VAL A 138 -8.49 -14.88 -2.11
CA VAL A 138 -9.13 -13.57 -2.19
C VAL A 138 -8.80 -12.76 -0.95
N LEU A 139 -8.22 -11.57 -1.13
CA LEU A 139 -7.99 -10.60 -0.07
C LEU A 139 -9.17 -9.63 0.00
N MET A 140 -9.64 -9.35 1.21
CA MET A 140 -10.75 -8.45 1.44
C MET A 140 -10.42 -7.44 2.54
N LYS A 141 -10.70 -6.15 2.29
CA LYS A 141 -10.63 -5.11 3.31
C LYS A 141 -12.05 -4.74 3.75
N GLY A 142 -12.26 -4.64 5.06
CA GLY A 142 -13.49 -4.15 5.66
C GLY A 142 -14.52 -5.24 5.99
N PHE A 143 -15.64 -4.81 6.56
CA PHE A 143 -16.63 -5.64 7.24
C PHE A 143 -17.62 -6.38 6.30
N LEU A 144 -17.23 -6.75 5.09
CA LEU A 144 -18.09 -7.49 4.16
C LEU A 144 -18.13 -8.99 4.47
N VAL A 145 -18.03 -9.37 5.76
CA VAL A 145 -17.99 -10.75 6.21
C VAL A 145 -19.22 -11.56 5.78
N ASP A 146 -20.39 -10.94 5.69
CA ASP A 146 -21.66 -11.68 5.67
C ASP A 146 -22.15 -12.16 4.29
N GLY A 147 -21.65 -11.59 3.20
CA GLY A 147 -22.16 -11.93 1.87
C GLY A 147 -21.14 -12.67 1.01
N LEU A 148 -20.09 -11.96 0.61
CA LEU A 148 -19.17 -12.45 -0.40
C LEU A 148 -18.30 -13.62 0.09
N SER A 149 -17.79 -13.57 1.34
CA SER A 149 -16.95 -14.67 1.85
C SER A 149 -17.70 -15.99 1.93
N LYS A 150 -18.99 -15.95 2.30
CA LYS A 150 -19.82 -17.14 2.36
C LYS A 150 -19.98 -17.77 0.98
N THR A 151 -20.29 -16.97 -0.04
CA THR A 151 -20.41 -17.45 -1.41
C THR A 151 -19.07 -17.91 -2.01
N LEU A 152 -17.95 -17.28 -1.64
CA LEU A 152 -16.60 -17.75 -2.01
C LEU A 152 -16.29 -19.11 -1.37
N ALA A 153 -16.67 -19.31 -0.10
CA ALA A 153 -16.50 -20.59 0.58
C ALA A 153 -17.31 -21.72 -0.08
N GLU A 154 -18.53 -21.45 -0.55
CA GLU A 154 -19.36 -22.41 -1.29
C GLU A 154 -18.66 -22.89 -2.59
N VAL A 155 -17.91 -22.02 -3.25
CA VAL A 155 -17.11 -22.36 -4.44
C VAL A 155 -15.65 -22.74 -4.10
N LYS A 156 -15.34 -22.94 -2.81
CA LYS A 156 -14.05 -23.41 -2.28
C LYS A 156 -12.87 -22.45 -2.60
N ILE A 157 -13.12 -21.17 -2.67
CA ILE A 157 -12.09 -20.14 -2.80
C ILE A 157 -11.82 -19.56 -1.40
N PRO A 158 -10.61 -19.73 -0.85
CA PRO A 158 -10.27 -19.17 0.45
C PRO A 158 -10.23 -17.64 0.39
N SER A 159 -10.67 -17.02 1.48
CA SER A 159 -10.59 -15.56 1.65
C SER A 159 -9.84 -15.20 2.93
N LEU A 160 -9.16 -14.06 2.91
CA LEU A 160 -8.42 -13.51 4.04
C LEU A 160 -8.80 -12.05 4.24
N TYR A 161 -9.22 -11.71 5.45
CA TYR A 161 -9.62 -10.37 5.84
C TYR A 161 -8.46 -9.56 6.38
N LEU A 162 -8.40 -8.29 5.96
CA LEU A 162 -7.48 -7.26 6.43
C LEU A 162 -8.25 -6.17 7.20
N ALA A 163 -7.76 -5.73 8.35
CA ALA A 163 -8.35 -4.65 9.14
C ALA A 163 -7.64 -3.31 8.91
N LEU A 164 -6.32 -3.25 9.13
CA LEU A 164 -5.42 -2.11 8.91
C LEU A 164 -5.70 -0.85 9.75
N GLU A 165 -6.76 -0.80 10.57
CA GLU A 165 -7.25 0.43 11.24
C GLU A 165 -6.45 0.84 12.49
N THR A 166 -5.63 -0.06 13.05
CA THR A 166 -4.72 0.26 14.16
C THR A 166 -3.32 -0.28 13.89
N PRO A 167 -2.27 0.23 14.56
CA PRO A 167 -0.94 -0.33 14.41
C PRO A 167 -0.89 -1.84 14.66
N GLU A 168 -1.58 -2.33 15.68
CA GLU A 168 -1.59 -3.76 16.03
C GLU A 168 -2.25 -4.58 14.92
N GLN A 169 -3.36 -4.10 14.37
CA GLN A 169 -4.04 -4.72 13.24
C GLN A 169 -3.16 -4.70 11.99
N PHE A 170 -2.52 -3.56 11.70
CA PHE A 170 -1.58 -3.44 10.59
C PHE A 170 -0.42 -4.43 10.73
N TYR A 171 0.19 -4.55 11.91
CA TYR A 171 1.28 -5.49 12.16
C TYR A 171 0.83 -6.94 12.01
N GLN A 172 -0.38 -7.27 12.48
CA GLN A 172 -0.96 -8.59 12.32
C GLN A 172 -1.21 -8.91 10.85
N ASP A 173 -1.77 -7.96 10.08
CA ASP A 173 -2.05 -8.13 8.66
C ASP A 173 -0.75 -8.27 7.84
N VAL A 174 0.29 -7.48 8.14
CA VAL A 174 1.63 -7.61 7.55
C VAL A 174 2.23 -8.98 7.88
N THR A 175 2.14 -9.42 9.14
CA THR A 175 2.67 -10.72 9.59
C THR A 175 1.93 -11.87 8.90
N ASN A 176 0.61 -11.81 8.80
CA ASN A 176 -0.19 -12.78 8.09
C ASN A 176 0.16 -12.83 6.61
N MET A 177 0.34 -11.66 5.98
CA MET A 177 0.76 -11.59 4.58
C MET A 177 2.14 -12.21 4.36
N GLY A 178 3.10 -11.96 5.26
CA GLY A 178 4.41 -12.63 5.22
C GLY A 178 4.33 -14.15 5.29
N LYS A 179 3.44 -14.70 6.15
CA LYS A 179 3.18 -16.14 6.22
C LYS A 179 2.56 -16.67 4.93
N VAL A 180 1.53 -15.98 4.42
CA VAL A 180 0.82 -16.33 3.18
C VAL A 180 1.75 -16.36 1.99
N LEU A 181 2.64 -15.39 1.88
CA LEU A 181 3.57 -15.27 0.76
C LEU A 181 4.86 -16.10 0.91
N GLY A 182 5.11 -16.65 2.12
CA GLY A 182 6.35 -17.35 2.44
C GLY A 182 7.53 -16.39 2.70
N GLU A 183 7.26 -15.16 3.12
CA GLU A 183 8.23 -14.09 3.35
C GLU A 183 8.17 -13.53 4.80
N PRO A 184 8.31 -14.37 5.84
CA PRO A 184 8.18 -13.90 7.23
C PRO A 184 9.25 -12.86 7.60
N GLN A 185 10.48 -12.97 7.09
CA GLN A 185 11.55 -12.02 7.34
C GLN A 185 11.23 -10.64 6.73
N ARG A 186 10.58 -10.62 5.56
CA ARG A 186 10.11 -9.37 4.96
C ARG A 186 9.05 -8.71 5.83
N ALA A 187 8.10 -9.49 6.35
CA ALA A 187 7.09 -8.98 7.28
C ALA A 187 7.72 -8.39 8.53
N GLU A 188 8.71 -9.05 9.13
CA GLU A 188 9.47 -8.55 10.29
C GLU A 188 10.17 -7.21 9.99
N GLN A 189 10.81 -7.08 8.84
CA GLN A 189 11.43 -5.82 8.39
C GLN A 189 10.43 -4.68 8.29
N ILE A 190 9.27 -4.96 7.68
CA ILE A 190 8.20 -3.97 7.55
C ILE A 190 7.69 -3.56 8.94
N VAL A 191 7.33 -4.52 9.80
CA VAL A 191 6.83 -4.24 11.15
C VAL A 191 7.85 -3.43 11.96
N SER A 192 9.13 -3.82 11.94
CA SER A 192 10.21 -3.10 12.63
C SER A 192 10.32 -1.64 12.17
N TYR A 193 10.23 -1.39 10.87
CA TYR A 193 10.25 -0.03 10.30
C TYR A 193 9.20 0.88 10.93
N TYR A 194 7.96 0.38 11.13
CA TYR A 194 6.88 1.14 11.76
C TYR A 194 7.08 1.29 13.28
N GLN A 195 7.45 0.20 13.95
CA GLN A 195 7.66 0.20 15.40
C GLN A 195 8.76 1.16 15.83
N GLU A 196 9.88 1.23 15.11
CA GLU A 196 10.98 2.15 15.38
C GLU A 196 10.53 3.60 15.35
N ARG A 197 9.67 3.98 14.41
CA ARG A 197 9.13 5.34 14.29
C ARG A 197 8.15 5.68 15.41
N LEU A 198 7.25 4.77 15.72
CA LEU A 198 6.32 4.97 16.84
C LEU A 198 7.06 5.04 18.17
N GLU A 199 8.04 4.18 18.39
CA GLU A 199 8.83 4.20 19.64
C GLU A 199 9.62 5.52 19.77
N ARG A 200 10.19 6.04 18.68
CA ARG A 200 10.83 7.36 18.64
C ARG A 200 9.87 8.46 19.08
N ILE A 201 8.64 8.47 18.55
CA ILE A 201 7.64 9.48 18.94
C ILE A 201 7.26 9.31 20.40
N LYS A 202 6.95 8.11 20.85
CA LYS A 202 6.60 7.79 22.22
C LYS A 202 7.67 8.24 23.21
N GLN A 203 8.94 7.97 22.94
CA GLN A 203 10.06 8.39 23.80
C GLN A 203 10.17 9.90 23.91
N ARG A 204 9.97 10.61 22.78
CA ARG A 204 10.08 12.07 22.73
C ARG A 204 8.89 12.81 23.34
N THR A 205 7.77 12.12 23.56
CA THR A 205 6.56 12.68 24.15
C THR A 205 6.21 12.11 25.51
N ALA A 206 7.05 11.21 26.05
CA ALA A 206 6.77 10.47 27.28
C ALA A 206 6.63 11.33 28.54
N ASP A 207 7.27 12.49 28.56
CA ASP A 207 7.25 13.45 29.69
C ASP A 207 6.11 14.48 29.59
N ILE A 208 5.29 14.42 28.52
CA ILE A 208 4.19 15.36 28.30
C ILE A 208 2.95 14.82 29.01
N SER A 209 2.48 15.55 30.03
CA SER A 209 1.24 15.19 30.72
C SER A 209 0.00 15.44 29.83
N GLU A 210 -1.11 14.79 30.13
CA GLU A 210 -2.33 14.82 29.31
C GLU A 210 -2.85 16.25 29.09
N ASP A 211 -2.77 17.09 30.12
CA ASP A 211 -3.18 18.51 30.08
C ASP A 211 -2.24 19.42 29.28
N GLN A 212 -1.02 18.95 28.98
CA GLN A 212 -0.03 19.66 28.16
C GLN A 212 -0.06 19.26 26.68
N LYS A 213 -0.80 18.19 26.35
CA LYS A 213 -0.93 17.78 24.95
C LYS A 213 -1.65 18.83 24.11
N PRO A 214 -1.20 19.11 22.88
CA PRO A 214 -1.93 19.99 21.97
C PRO A 214 -3.36 19.51 21.76
N ARG A 215 -4.30 20.43 21.86
CA ARG A 215 -5.73 20.18 21.60
C ARG A 215 -5.97 20.20 20.10
N VAL A 216 -6.17 19.05 19.54
CA VAL A 216 -6.21 18.84 18.08
C VAL A 216 -7.63 18.63 17.61
N LEU A 217 -7.93 19.21 16.45
CA LEU A 217 -9.12 18.90 15.68
C LEU A 217 -8.71 18.40 14.29
N LEU A 218 -9.10 17.17 13.94
CA LEU A 218 -8.97 16.63 12.60
C LEU A 218 -10.35 16.56 11.96
N LEU A 219 -10.49 17.12 10.77
CA LEU A 219 -11.77 17.28 10.07
C LEU A 219 -11.67 16.78 8.63
N GLU A 220 -12.64 15.97 8.19
CA GLU A 220 -12.90 15.83 6.75
C GLU A 220 -13.63 17.09 6.27
N TYR A 221 -13.02 17.75 5.28
CA TYR A 221 -13.62 18.88 4.59
C TYR A 221 -14.27 18.41 3.30
N THR A 222 -15.54 18.73 3.12
CA THR A 222 -16.26 18.45 1.88
C THR A 222 -17.23 19.60 1.57
N ASP A 223 -17.31 19.96 0.30
CA ASP A 223 -18.27 20.95 -0.23
C ASP A 223 -19.24 20.34 -1.25
N ARG A 224 -19.45 19.03 -1.17
CA ARG A 224 -20.42 18.35 -2.04
C ARG A 224 -21.80 18.93 -1.87
N GLY A 225 -22.39 19.38 -2.98
CA GLY A 225 -23.72 19.98 -2.99
C GLY A 225 -23.78 21.45 -2.60
N GLY A 226 -22.65 22.17 -2.57
CA GLY A 226 -22.57 23.61 -2.31
C GLY A 226 -22.73 24.01 -0.82
N SER A 227 -22.83 23.04 0.09
CA SER A 227 -22.82 23.28 1.52
C SER A 227 -21.51 22.78 2.11
N LEU A 228 -20.84 23.65 2.88
CA LEU A 228 -19.66 23.26 3.66
C LEU A 228 -20.12 22.27 4.73
N ALA A 229 -19.64 21.04 4.65
CA ALA A 229 -19.78 20.08 5.72
C ALA A 229 -18.39 19.74 6.28
N VAL A 230 -18.31 19.75 7.61
CA VAL A 230 -17.15 19.30 8.36
C VAL A 230 -17.54 18.08 9.17
N LYS A 231 -16.67 17.09 9.17
CA LYS A 231 -16.93 15.83 9.86
C LYS A 231 -15.70 15.40 10.61
N VAL A 232 -15.90 14.69 11.71
CA VAL A 232 -14.83 14.10 12.53
C VAL A 232 -14.82 12.59 12.36
N PRO A 233 -13.65 11.93 12.39
CA PRO A 233 -13.55 10.49 12.20
C PRO A 233 -14.03 9.71 13.44
N ALA A 234 -14.41 8.45 13.23
CA ALA A 234 -14.75 7.54 14.31
C ALA A 234 -13.55 7.30 15.25
N ARG A 235 -13.83 6.91 16.50
CA ARG A 235 -12.79 6.73 17.54
C ARG A 235 -11.76 5.67 17.20
N SER A 236 -12.17 4.58 16.55
CA SER A 236 -11.32 3.44 16.19
C SER A 236 -10.69 3.57 14.79
N TRP A 237 -10.89 4.68 14.10
CA TRP A 237 -10.30 4.87 12.79
C TRP A 237 -8.89 5.41 12.85
N MET A 238 -8.08 5.05 11.83
CA MET A 238 -6.68 5.42 11.75
C MET A 238 -6.46 6.93 11.98
N GLN A 239 -7.29 7.81 11.43
CA GLN A 239 -7.19 9.25 11.60
C GLN A 239 -7.20 9.71 13.07
N THR A 240 -8.06 9.11 13.89
CA THR A 240 -8.09 9.41 15.34
C THR A 240 -6.87 8.83 16.04
N ILE A 241 -6.48 7.63 15.67
CA ILE A 241 -5.33 6.92 16.23
C ILE A 241 -4.02 7.65 15.89
N GLU A 242 -3.86 8.15 14.67
CA GLU A 242 -2.69 8.94 14.25
C GLU A 242 -2.48 10.17 15.14
N VAL A 243 -3.55 10.91 15.44
CA VAL A 243 -3.47 12.07 16.33
C VAL A 243 -3.00 11.65 17.73
N GLN A 244 -3.53 10.55 18.27
CA GLN A 244 -3.12 10.03 19.58
C GLN A 244 -1.67 9.53 19.59
N LEU A 245 -1.26 8.79 18.56
CA LEU A 245 0.11 8.28 18.39
C LEU A 245 1.15 9.40 18.28
N ALA A 246 0.77 10.50 17.61
CA ALA A 246 1.62 11.68 17.49
C ALA A 246 1.66 12.54 18.78
N GLY A 247 0.94 12.13 19.83
CA GLY A 247 0.91 12.81 21.13
C GLY A 247 -0.15 13.92 21.24
N GLY A 248 -1.11 14.01 20.31
CA GLY A 248 -2.20 14.99 20.35
C GLY A 248 -3.40 14.54 21.19
N HIS A 249 -4.18 15.51 21.64
CA HIS A 249 -5.47 15.27 22.32
C HIS A 249 -6.62 15.52 21.33
N PRO A 250 -7.31 14.46 20.82
CA PRO A 250 -8.39 14.60 19.85
C PRO A 250 -9.67 15.13 20.51
N LEU A 251 -10.07 16.38 20.20
CA LEU A 251 -11.17 17.06 20.86
C LEU A 251 -12.56 16.47 20.56
N TRP A 252 -12.71 15.76 19.48
CA TRP A 252 -13.96 15.14 19.04
C TRP A 252 -14.23 13.76 19.65
N PHE A 253 -13.25 13.20 20.39
CA PHE A 253 -13.25 11.78 20.80
C PHE A 253 -14.56 11.37 21.48
N GLU A 254 -15.10 12.19 22.39
CA GLU A 254 -16.34 11.87 23.12
C GLU A 254 -17.62 11.97 22.25
N GLN A 255 -17.61 12.80 21.20
CA GLN A 255 -18.75 13.01 20.31
C GLN A 255 -18.75 12.06 19.11
N ALA A 256 -17.60 11.50 18.78
CA ALA A 256 -17.47 10.58 17.66
C ALA A 256 -18.11 9.23 17.94
N THR A 257 -18.62 8.58 16.90
CA THR A 257 -19.04 7.18 16.96
C THR A 257 -17.84 6.26 17.22
N GLN A 258 -18.08 5.04 17.70
CA GLN A 258 -17.00 4.10 17.94
C GLN A 258 -16.40 3.60 16.61
N THR A 259 -17.23 3.21 15.64
CA THR A 259 -16.80 2.52 14.42
C THR A 259 -17.46 3.02 13.13
N ASP A 260 -18.50 3.84 13.21
CA ASP A 260 -19.44 4.09 12.10
C ASP A 260 -19.10 5.31 11.24
N GLY A 261 -17.86 5.43 10.81
CA GLY A 261 -17.51 6.40 9.79
C GLY A 261 -17.34 7.83 10.32
N TRP A 262 -17.62 8.78 9.45
CA TRP A 262 -17.49 10.20 9.72
C TRP A 262 -18.75 10.75 10.41
N THR A 263 -18.59 11.42 11.55
CA THR A 263 -19.66 12.11 12.26
C THR A 263 -19.72 13.57 11.84
N VAL A 264 -20.88 14.03 11.36
CA VAL A 264 -21.08 15.44 10.98
C VAL A 264 -21.00 16.32 12.21
N THR A 265 -20.27 17.42 12.11
CA THR A 265 -20.23 18.49 13.11
C THR A 265 -20.48 19.85 12.45
N ASN A 266 -20.55 20.90 13.24
CA ASN A 266 -20.76 22.27 12.77
C ASN A 266 -19.71 23.23 13.31
N LEU A 267 -19.67 24.44 12.79
CA LEU A 267 -18.66 25.42 13.15
C LEU A 267 -18.83 25.94 14.59
N GLU A 268 -20.06 25.98 15.11
CA GLU A 268 -20.31 26.34 16.51
C GLU A 268 -19.65 25.32 17.45
N GLN A 269 -19.74 24.02 17.14
CA GLN A 269 -19.07 22.98 17.90
C GLN A 269 -17.57 23.08 17.78
N VAL A 270 -17.04 23.37 16.59
CA VAL A 270 -15.60 23.61 16.37
C VAL A 270 -15.11 24.79 17.23
N ALA A 271 -15.89 25.88 17.28
CA ALA A 271 -15.56 27.05 18.11
C ALA A 271 -15.61 26.71 19.62
N LEU A 272 -16.58 25.90 20.07
CA LEU A 272 -16.67 25.43 21.46
C LEU A 272 -15.47 24.54 21.85
N TRP A 273 -15.02 23.68 20.96
CA TRP A 273 -13.80 22.88 21.17
C TRP A 273 -12.54 23.74 21.28
N ASN A 274 -12.52 24.90 20.59
CA ASN A 274 -11.41 25.86 20.60
C ASN A 274 -10.03 25.17 20.44
N PRO A 275 -9.77 24.53 19.30
CA PRO A 275 -8.55 23.75 19.08
C PRO A 275 -7.30 24.64 19.04
N ASP A 276 -6.17 24.08 19.45
CA ASP A 276 -4.85 24.68 19.25
C ASP A 276 -4.38 24.49 17.81
N LYS A 277 -4.70 23.36 17.21
CA LYS A 277 -4.33 22.99 15.84
C LYS A 277 -5.50 22.32 15.10
N ILE A 278 -5.67 22.66 13.83
CA ILE A 278 -6.68 22.05 12.95
C ILE A 278 -5.98 21.40 11.77
N PHE A 279 -6.28 20.12 11.54
CA PHE A 279 -5.83 19.34 10.39
C PHE A 279 -7.03 18.97 9.52
N LEU A 280 -6.97 19.33 8.24
CA LEU A 280 -8.05 19.11 7.27
C LEU A 280 -7.71 17.94 6.36
N VAL A 281 -8.47 16.87 6.45
CA VAL A 281 -8.49 15.82 5.43
C VAL A 281 -9.28 16.35 4.24
N ILE A 282 -8.61 16.59 3.13
CA ILE A 282 -9.20 17.15 1.92
C ILE A 282 -9.15 16.09 0.83
N THR A 283 -10.31 15.78 0.25
CA THR A 283 -10.38 14.80 -0.82
C THR A 283 -9.47 15.19 -1.98
N TYR A 284 -8.72 14.25 -2.51
CA TYR A 284 -7.75 14.44 -3.61
C TYR A 284 -8.30 15.13 -4.88
N THR A 285 -9.61 15.16 -5.05
CA THR A 285 -10.27 15.91 -6.14
C THR A 285 -10.31 17.41 -5.93
N MET A 286 -9.89 17.91 -4.75
CA MET A 286 -9.94 19.30 -4.36
C MET A 286 -8.52 19.86 -4.17
N ASN A 287 -8.32 21.13 -4.47
CA ASN A 287 -7.03 21.79 -4.25
C ASN A 287 -6.90 22.24 -2.79
N ALA A 288 -6.04 21.58 -2.05
CA ALA A 288 -5.84 21.83 -0.61
C ALA A 288 -5.40 23.28 -0.33
N ARG A 289 -4.51 23.87 -1.13
CA ARG A 289 -4.05 25.26 -0.96
C ARG A 289 -5.19 26.25 -1.10
N THR A 290 -6.04 26.06 -2.12
CA THR A 290 -7.21 26.91 -2.32
C THR A 290 -8.20 26.79 -1.16
N ILE A 291 -8.39 25.61 -0.61
CA ILE A 291 -9.32 25.39 0.51
C ILE A 291 -8.75 26.07 1.77
N VAL A 292 -7.51 25.82 2.13
CA VAL A 292 -6.88 26.44 3.32
C VAL A 292 -6.90 27.97 3.21
N ALA A 293 -6.52 28.55 2.06
CA ALA A 293 -6.54 29.99 1.84
C ALA A 293 -7.97 30.55 2.02
N ARG A 294 -8.98 29.91 1.42
CA ARG A 294 -10.39 30.33 1.57
C ARG A 294 -10.86 30.30 3.01
N LEU A 295 -10.49 29.27 3.78
CA LEU A 295 -10.89 29.16 5.17
C LEU A 295 -10.21 30.21 6.06
N LYS A 296 -8.97 30.59 5.77
CA LYS A 296 -8.28 31.68 6.47
C LYS A 296 -8.96 33.04 6.27
N GLU A 297 -9.58 33.27 5.12
CA GLU A 297 -10.31 34.49 4.77
C GLU A 297 -11.79 34.43 5.20
N ASP A 298 -12.30 33.25 5.54
CA ASP A 298 -13.70 33.08 5.94
C ASP A 298 -14.01 33.84 7.26
N PRO A 299 -15.07 34.65 7.33
CA PRO A 299 -15.38 35.48 8.51
C PRO A 299 -15.62 34.73 9.82
N LEU A 300 -15.96 33.43 9.74
CA LEU A 300 -16.18 32.58 10.90
C LEU A 300 -14.92 31.80 11.26
N TRP A 301 -14.27 31.18 10.29
CA TRP A 301 -13.04 30.41 10.52
C TRP A 301 -11.88 31.29 10.99
N SER A 302 -11.75 32.52 10.47
CA SER A 302 -10.72 33.47 10.87
C SER A 302 -10.77 33.89 12.35
N LYS A 303 -11.88 33.60 13.05
CA LYS A 303 -12.02 33.84 14.49
C LYS A 303 -11.52 32.69 15.36
N LEU A 304 -11.28 31.50 14.77
CA LEU A 304 -10.76 30.37 15.51
C LEU A 304 -9.30 30.61 15.91
N LYS A 305 -8.95 30.27 17.16
CA LYS A 305 -7.59 30.44 17.70
C LYS A 305 -6.53 29.79 16.81
N ALA A 306 -6.77 28.56 16.34
CA ALA A 306 -5.86 27.84 15.47
C ALA A 306 -5.61 28.59 14.16
N VAL A 307 -6.64 29.20 13.55
CA VAL A 307 -6.49 29.97 12.31
C VAL A 307 -5.71 31.26 12.55
N GLN A 308 -6.00 31.97 13.65
CA GLN A 308 -5.29 33.21 14.03
C GLN A 308 -3.80 32.98 14.30
N ASN A 309 -3.47 31.81 14.85
CA ASN A 309 -2.09 31.41 15.14
C ASN A 309 -1.38 30.73 13.95
N ASN A 310 -2.01 30.70 12.77
CA ASN A 310 -1.51 29.98 11.57
C ASN A 310 -1.34 28.46 11.76
N GLU A 311 -2.20 27.86 12.59
CA GLU A 311 -2.19 26.44 12.94
C GLU A 311 -3.33 25.66 12.24
N LEU A 312 -3.70 26.10 11.04
CA LEU A 312 -4.64 25.44 10.15
C LEU A 312 -3.85 24.81 8.99
N TYR A 313 -3.90 23.49 8.90
CA TYR A 313 -3.13 22.69 7.95
C TYR A 313 -4.05 21.81 7.10
N ALA A 314 -3.70 21.59 5.83
CA ALA A 314 -4.20 20.42 5.12
C ALA A 314 -3.39 19.20 5.56
N PHE A 315 -4.08 18.07 5.80
CA PHE A 315 -3.40 16.80 6.06
C PHE A 315 -2.64 16.36 4.81
N PRO A 316 -1.41 15.82 4.95
CA PRO A 316 -0.60 15.49 3.81
C PRO A 316 -1.17 14.40 2.91
N ALA A 317 -0.79 14.48 1.66
CA ALA A 317 -1.05 13.46 0.65
C ALA A 317 0.10 13.42 -0.37
N ASP A 318 0.27 12.30 -0.99
CA ASP A 318 0.91 12.13 -2.29
C ASP A 318 -0.16 11.77 -3.33
N LEU A 319 -0.05 10.65 -4.00
CA LEU A 319 -1.12 10.08 -4.84
C LEU A 319 -2.30 9.54 -4.00
N TYR A 320 -2.12 9.41 -2.69
CA TYR A 320 -3.11 8.97 -1.74
C TYR A 320 -2.95 9.72 -0.40
N GLY A 321 -4.03 9.89 0.39
CA GLY A 321 -3.98 10.57 1.68
C GLY A 321 -3.18 9.76 2.72
N TRP A 322 -2.33 10.46 3.50
CA TRP A 322 -1.56 9.83 4.55
C TRP A 322 -2.38 9.53 5.82
N ASP A 323 -3.62 10.03 5.86
CA ASP A 323 -4.61 9.80 6.93
C ASP A 323 -5.32 8.45 6.85
N ASN A 324 -5.09 7.67 5.82
CA ASN A 324 -5.83 6.44 5.59
C ASN A 324 -5.19 5.23 6.27
N ALA A 325 -5.98 4.17 6.51
CA ALA A 325 -5.52 2.86 6.95
C ALA A 325 -4.75 2.13 5.81
N ASP A 326 -3.69 2.75 5.35
CA ASP A 326 -2.83 2.44 4.20
C ASP A 326 -1.37 2.53 4.68
N PRO A 327 -0.40 1.85 4.12
CA PRO A 327 1.00 1.92 4.59
C PRO A 327 1.57 3.32 4.82
N ARG A 328 1.00 4.37 4.24
CA ARG A 328 1.44 5.77 4.42
C ARG A 328 1.08 6.38 5.78
N TRP A 329 0.21 5.73 6.59
CA TRP A 329 -0.20 6.27 7.89
C TRP A 329 0.99 6.63 8.79
N ILE A 330 2.12 5.94 8.67
CA ILE A 330 3.32 6.26 9.45
C ILE A 330 3.94 7.61 9.06
N LEU A 331 3.82 8.02 7.79
CA LEU A 331 4.19 9.37 7.37
C LEU A 331 3.25 10.41 7.99
N GLY A 332 1.95 10.12 8.04
CA GLY A 332 0.95 10.96 8.71
C GLY A 332 1.30 11.18 10.19
N VAL A 333 1.58 10.11 10.93
CA VAL A 333 1.96 10.20 12.36
C VAL A 333 3.27 10.97 12.55
N ASN A 334 4.31 10.71 11.76
CA ASN A 334 5.58 11.46 11.84
C ASN A 334 5.35 12.95 11.54
N TRP A 335 4.60 13.26 10.49
CA TRP A 335 4.30 14.64 10.14
C TRP A 335 3.51 15.36 11.24
N LEU A 336 2.46 14.73 11.78
CA LEU A 336 1.70 15.26 12.92
C LEU A 336 2.62 15.57 14.11
N ALA A 337 3.53 14.66 14.45
CA ALA A 337 4.49 14.87 15.54
C ALA A 337 5.37 16.10 15.30
N THR A 338 5.85 16.32 14.06
CA THR A 338 6.64 17.51 13.70
C THR A 338 5.83 18.81 13.82
N ARG A 339 4.50 18.77 13.54
CA ARG A 339 3.63 19.95 13.67
C ARG A 339 3.16 20.20 15.10
N MET A 340 2.99 19.15 15.88
CA MET A 340 2.59 19.28 17.29
C MET A 340 3.74 19.70 18.19
N TYR A 341 4.96 19.22 17.91
CA TYR A 341 6.14 19.41 18.76
C TYR A 341 7.38 19.76 17.91
N PRO A 342 7.39 20.89 17.20
CA PRO A 342 8.42 21.22 16.22
C PRO A 342 9.84 21.21 16.83
N GLU A 343 9.99 21.63 18.10
CA GLU A 343 11.30 21.64 18.75
C GLU A 343 11.82 20.22 19.08
N ARG A 344 10.91 19.29 19.42
CA ARG A 344 11.26 17.91 19.75
C ARG A 344 11.55 17.03 18.53
N PHE A 345 11.07 17.45 17.36
CA PHE A 345 11.18 16.72 16.10
C PHE A 345 11.86 17.50 14.99
N SER A 346 12.66 18.53 15.36
CA SER A 346 13.37 19.41 14.41
C SER A 346 14.40 18.68 13.55
N ASP A 347 14.86 17.50 13.98
CA ASP A 347 15.79 16.62 13.27
C ASP A 347 15.10 15.66 12.29
N ILE A 348 13.77 15.62 12.26
CA ILE A 348 13.04 14.71 11.35
C ILE A 348 12.95 15.36 9.97
N ASP A 349 13.63 14.75 9.02
CA ASP A 349 13.50 15.08 7.60
C ASP A 349 12.35 14.24 6.97
N MET A 350 11.21 14.87 6.74
CA MET A 350 10.04 14.21 6.15
C MET A 350 10.31 13.72 4.71
N ASN A 351 11.21 14.38 3.96
CA ASN A 351 11.59 13.88 2.64
C ASN A 351 12.34 12.55 2.77
N ALA A 352 13.26 12.44 3.75
CA ALA A 352 13.95 11.19 4.02
C ALA A 352 12.98 10.07 4.44
N GLU A 353 11.95 10.39 5.25
CA GLU A 353 10.91 9.42 5.62
C GLU A 353 10.09 8.94 4.40
N ILE A 354 9.79 9.83 3.45
CA ILE A 354 9.13 9.48 2.17
C ILE A 354 10.01 8.51 1.37
N TYR A 355 11.29 8.84 1.15
CA TYR A 355 12.20 7.95 0.43
C TYR A 355 12.30 6.56 1.06
N GLN A 356 12.35 6.49 2.39
CA GLN A 356 12.42 5.23 3.11
C GLN A 356 11.14 4.40 2.97
N LEU A 357 9.96 5.03 3.09
CA LEU A 357 8.69 4.33 2.90
C LEU A 357 8.54 3.79 1.48
N PHE A 358 8.77 4.63 0.46
CA PHE A 358 8.65 4.19 -0.93
C PHE A 358 9.74 3.19 -1.34
N GLY A 359 10.89 3.21 -0.65
CA GLY A 359 11.89 2.14 -0.73
C GLY A 359 11.37 0.77 -0.29
N LEU A 360 10.41 0.70 0.65
CA LEU A 360 9.73 -0.56 1.00
C LEU A 360 8.89 -1.10 -0.15
N PHE A 361 8.38 -0.25 -1.04
CA PHE A 361 7.68 -0.66 -2.27
C PHE A 361 8.63 -1.00 -3.42
N GLY A 362 9.94 -0.95 -3.20
CA GLY A 362 10.93 -1.24 -4.23
C GLY A 362 11.26 -0.06 -5.16
N MET A 363 10.80 1.16 -4.84
CA MET A 363 11.18 2.35 -5.58
C MET A 363 12.57 2.83 -5.16
N ASP A 364 13.44 3.06 -6.12
CA ASP A 364 14.69 3.74 -5.86
C ASP A 364 14.50 5.27 -5.75
N LYS A 365 15.58 5.97 -5.38
CA LYS A 365 15.52 7.42 -5.21
C LYS A 365 15.07 8.15 -6.48
N ALA A 366 15.53 7.72 -7.64
CA ALA A 366 15.19 8.37 -8.92
C ALA A 366 13.71 8.23 -9.24
N ALA A 367 13.13 7.04 -9.04
CA ALA A 367 11.71 6.79 -9.22
C ALA A 367 10.85 7.62 -8.25
N VAL A 368 11.27 7.75 -6.98
CA VAL A 368 10.58 8.59 -6.01
C VAL A 368 10.67 10.07 -6.39
N ASP A 369 11.84 10.55 -6.84
CA ASP A 369 12.03 11.93 -7.32
C ASP A 369 11.14 12.24 -8.54
N GLU A 370 10.95 11.28 -9.43
CA GLU A 370 10.19 11.46 -10.67
C GLU A 370 8.66 11.38 -10.44
N HIS A 371 8.20 10.44 -9.62
CA HIS A 371 6.78 10.07 -9.57
C HIS A 371 6.08 10.46 -8.26
N ILE A 372 6.81 10.58 -7.14
CA ILE A 372 6.22 10.82 -5.83
C ILE A 372 6.47 12.27 -5.37
N MET A 373 7.72 12.70 -5.31
CA MET A 373 8.05 14.03 -4.78
C MET A 373 7.30 15.19 -5.45
N PRO A 374 7.03 15.17 -6.79
CA PRO A 374 6.31 16.26 -7.44
C PRO A 374 4.85 16.42 -7.02
N VAL A 375 4.24 15.35 -6.47
CA VAL A 375 2.82 15.32 -6.07
C VAL A 375 2.61 15.38 -4.56
N VAL A 376 3.67 15.30 -3.78
CA VAL A 376 3.60 15.43 -2.31
C VAL A 376 3.10 16.82 -1.90
N GLN A 377 2.07 16.84 -1.07
CA GLN A 377 1.47 18.03 -0.48
C GLN A 377 1.53 17.90 1.05
N MET A 378 2.60 18.36 1.69
CA MET A 378 2.75 18.26 3.15
C MET A 378 2.92 19.62 3.86
N ASP A 379 3.07 20.72 3.12
CA ASP A 379 3.29 22.06 3.67
C ASP A 379 2.20 23.04 3.18
N VAL A 380 0.94 22.61 3.32
CA VAL A 380 -0.22 23.44 2.99
C VAL A 380 -0.84 23.96 4.28
N HIS A 381 -0.55 25.20 4.62
CA HIS A 381 -1.02 25.88 5.82
C HIS A 381 -1.27 27.36 5.58
#